data_141a4a0ac2e6816396d2efe2b38d74f6
#
_entry.id   141a4a0ac2e6816396d2efe2b38d74f6
#
_cell.length_a   1.000
_cell.length_b   1.000
_cell.length_c   1.000
_cell.angle_alpha   90.00
_cell.angle_beta   90.00
_cell.angle_gamma   90.00
#
_symmetry.space_group_name_H-M   'P 1'
#
loop_
_entity.id
_entity.type
_entity.pdbx_description
1 polymer ?
#
loop_
_entity_poly.entity_id
_entity_poly.type
_entity_poly.pdbx_seq_one_letter_code
_entity_poly.pdbx_strand_id
1 'polypeptide(L)'
;GYELVAGERRLRACRLAKMNTIPAILCDYDDERTAALGLLENIQRADLNPFEQAQGLKDVMVLWDCTQAEAAKRLGMAQPTLANKLRLLQLNADQRQFVLDNNLTERHARAVLRLPENRRSEALINIAKRRMNARQTDLYIEQLLNTPAKGRHRISMVKDVRIFVNTIDHAIRLMTDNGV
;
A
#
# COMPACT_ATOMS: atom_id res chain seq x y z
N GLY A 1 -8.23 40.62 5.32
CA GLY A 1 -8.85 39.62 6.22
C GLY A 1 -7.81 38.60 6.64
N TYR A 2 -8.13 37.75 7.60
CA TYR A 2 -7.26 36.66 8.02
C TYR A 2 -7.90 35.34 7.60
N GLU A 3 -7.07 34.40 7.16
CA GLU A 3 -7.47 33.04 6.83
C GLU A 3 -6.97 32.09 7.90
N LEU A 4 -7.80 31.10 8.28
CA LEU A 4 -7.43 30.11 9.29
C LEU A 4 -6.64 28.97 8.63
N VAL A 5 -5.36 28.86 8.94
CA VAL A 5 -4.49 27.78 8.44
C VAL A 5 -4.66 26.51 9.28
N ALA A 6 -4.78 26.64 10.61
CA ALA A 6 -4.85 25.50 11.53
C ALA A 6 -5.69 25.88 12.78
N GLY A 7 -6.28 24.87 13.44
CA GLY A 7 -6.98 25.07 14.69
C GLY A 7 -8.50 25.23 14.57
N GLU A 8 -9.15 24.74 13.53
CA GLU A 8 -10.60 24.80 13.29
C GLU A 8 -11.42 24.35 14.51
N ARG A 9 -11.04 23.25 15.15
CA ARG A 9 -11.73 22.72 16.32
C ARG A 9 -11.65 23.69 17.51
N ARG A 10 -10.48 24.34 17.72
CA ARG A 10 -10.30 25.34 18.78
C ARG A 10 -11.12 26.58 18.51
N LEU A 11 -11.10 27.08 17.27
CA LEU A 11 -11.92 28.23 16.86
C LEU A 11 -13.41 27.94 17.07
N ARG A 12 -13.88 26.76 16.67
CA ARG A 12 -15.28 26.35 16.87
C ARG A 12 -15.65 26.25 18.36
N ALA A 13 -14.77 25.68 19.19
CA ALA A 13 -14.97 25.61 20.63
C ALA A 13 -15.05 27.02 21.28
N CYS A 14 -14.19 27.95 20.90
CA CYS A 14 -14.22 29.32 21.39
C CYS A 14 -15.49 30.05 20.96
N ARG A 15 -15.97 29.84 19.73
CA ARG A 15 -17.25 30.37 19.26
C ARG A 15 -18.44 29.83 20.08
N LEU A 16 -18.43 28.52 20.36
CA LEU A 16 -19.48 27.90 21.21
C LEU A 16 -19.45 28.43 22.65
N ALA A 17 -18.23 28.65 23.16
CA ALA A 17 -18.04 29.28 24.49
C ALA A 17 -18.31 30.79 24.50
N LYS A 18 -18.72 31.41 23.38
CA LYS A 18 -18.99 32.85 23.22
C LYS A 18 -17.80 33.73 23.63
N MET A 19 -16.57 33.25 23.40
CA MET A 19 -15.37 34.04 23.65
C MET A 19 -15.24 35.17 22.60
N ASN A 20 -14.95 36.38 23.04
CA ASN A 20 -14.81 37.54 22.16
C ASN A 20 -13.46 37.58 21.45
N THR A 21 -12.44 36.95 22.04
CA THR A 21 -11.08 36.91 21.51
C THR A 21 -10.47 35.54 21.74
N ILE A 22 -9.57 35.17 20.83
CA ILE A 22 -8.77 33.93 20.96
C ILE A 22 -7.29 34.28 20.72
N PRO A 23 -6.36 33.63 21.41
CA PRO A 23 -4.94 33.78 21.08
C PRO A 23 -4.67 33.10 19.74
N ALA A 24 -4.05 33.83 18.81
CA ALA A 24 -3.67 33.34 17.49
C ALA A 24 -2.26 33.78 17.15
N ILE A 25 -1.55 32.96 16.39
CA ILE A 25 -0.26 33.30 15.81
C ILE A 25 -0.54 33.80 14.38
N LEU A 26 -0.17 35.04 14.12
CA LEU A 26 -0.26 35.61 12.77
C LEU A 26 1.00 35.24 12.01
N CYS A 27 0.82 34.66 10.82
CA CYS A 27 1.90 34.28 9.93
C CYS A 27 1.64 34.89 8.56
N ASP A 28 2.68 35.36 7.92
CA ASP A 28 2.62 35.86 6.55
C ASP A 28 3.12 34.74 5.64
N TYR A 29 2.18 33.90 5.18
CA TYR A 29 2.46 32.78 4.29
C TYR A 29 1.79 33.04 2.94
N ASP A 30 2.47 32.64 1.86
CA ASP A 30 1.87 32.50 0.56
C ASP A 30 0.87 31.32 0.53
N ASP A 31 0.03 31.28 -0.48
CA ASP A 31 -1.01 30.24 -0.64
C ASP A 31 -0.40 28.83 -0.66
N GLU A 32 0.80 28.64 -1.23
CA GLU A 32 1.48 27.35 -1.29
C GLU A 32 1.94 26.88 0.10
N ARG A 33 2.47 27.77 0.92
CA ARG A 33 2.87 27.44 2.31
C ARG A 33 1.66 27.19 3.19
N THR A 34 0.60 27.93 2.99
CA THR A 34 -0.66 27.76 3.71
C THR A 34 -1.25 26.38 3.40
N ALA A 35 -1.32 26.00 2.13
CA ALA A 35 -1.79 24.68 1.71
C ALA A 35 -0.90 23.54 2.26
N ALA A 36 0.42 23.71 2.24
CA ALA A 36 1.36 22.73 2.78
C ALA A 36 1.20 22.53 4.28
N LEU A 37 0.97 23.60 5.05
CA LEU A 37 0.75 23.51 6.50
C LEU A 37 -0.56 22.79 6.83
N GLY A 38 -1.62 23.03 6.08
CA GLY A 38 -2.89 22.29 6.20
C GLY A 38 -2.72 20.78 5.93
N LEU A 39 -1.96 20.42 4.89
CA LEU A 39 -1.61 19.03 4.59
C LEU A 39 -0.75 18.40 5.71
N LEU A 40 0.22 19.14 6.25
CA LEU A 40 1.08 18.67 7.34
C LEU A 40 0.30 18.43 8.63
N GLU A 41 -0.62 19.35 9.00
CA GLU A 41 -1.51 19.13 10.15
C GLU A 41 -2.31 17.84 9.96
N ASN A 42 -2.86 17.65 8.77
CA ASN A 42 -3.62 16.45 8.44
C ASN A 42 -2.75 15.18 8.49
N ILE A 43 -1.52 15.21 7.98
CA ILE A 43 -0.57 14.06 8.04
C ILE A 43 -0.17 13.71 9.48
N GLN A 44 -0.16 14.68 10.39
CA GLN A 44 0.19 14.47 11.81
C GLN A 44 -0.98 13.93 12.65
N ARG A 45 -2.16 13.74 12.06
CA ARG A 45 -3.27 13.13 12.77
C ARG A 45 -2.94 11.69 13.14
N ALA A 46 -3.24 11.33 14.38
CA ALA A 46 -2.92 10.01 14.94
C ALA A 46 -3.78 8.87 14.35
N ASP A 47 -4.83 9.20 13.61
CA ASP A 47 -5.82 8.27 13.05
C ASP A 47 -5.54 7.88 11.58
N LEU A 48 -4.52 8.45 10.93
CA LEU A 48 -4.17 8.12 9.55
C LEU A 48 -3.53 6.74 9.44
N ASN A 49 -3.99 5.98 8.45
CA ASN A 49 -3.32 4.73 8.09
C ASN A 49 -1.98 4.99 7.36
N PRO A 50 -1.06 4.00 7.31
CA PRO A 50 0.26 4.19 6.71
C PRO A 50 0.25 4.62 5.23
N PHE A 51 -0.78 4.24 4.48
CA PHE A 51 -0.91 4.59 3.06
C PHE A 51 -1.42 6.02 2.87
N GLU A 52 -2.33 6.46 3.72
CA GLU A 52 -2.79 7.86 3.75
C GLU A 52 -1.64 8.80 4.12
N GLN A 53 -0.85 8.43 5.13
CA GLN A 53 0.36 9.19 5.49
C GLN A 53 1.35 9.26 4.31
N ALA A 54 1.57 8.14 3.62
CA ALA A 54 2.46 8.09 2.47
C ALA A 54 1.94 8.96 1.31
N GLN A 55 0.61 8.94 1.07
CA GLN A 55 -0.01 9.77 0.03
C GLN A 55 0.11 11.26 0.38
N GLY A 56 -0.22 11.65 1.61
CA GLY A 56 -0.07 13.04 2.03
C GLY A 56 1.37 13.55 1.92
N LEU A 57 2.37 12.72 2.27
CA LEU A 57 3.78 13.07 2.09
C LEU A 57 4.13 13.27 0.61
N LYS A 58 3.58 12.45 -0.28
CA LYS A 58 3.76 12.61 -1.73
C LYS A 58 3.11 13.90 -2.23
N ASP A 59 1.91 14.22 -1.75
CA ASP A 59 1.17 15.41 -2.16
C ASP A 59 1.90 16.70 -1.71
N VAL A 60 2.47 16.69 -0.49
CA VAL A 60 3.32 17.78 -0.01
C VAL A 60 4.57 17.95 -0.88
N MET A 61 5.21 16.87 -1.31
CA MET A 61 6.38 16.96 -2.20
C MET A 61 6.03 17.56 -3.56
N VAL A 62 4.86 17.18 -4.11
CA VAL A 62 4.37 17.75 -5.37
C VAL A 62 4.08 19.24 -5.21
N LEU A 63 3.42 19.62 -4.11
CA LEU A 63 3.10 21.03 -3.82
C LEU A 63 4.37 21.88 -3.66
N TRP A 64 5.40 21.33 -3.03
CA TRP A 64 6.67 22.05 -2.82
C TRP A 64 7.62 21.97 -4.01
N ASP A 65 7.28 21.25 -5.05
CA ASP A 65 8.14 20.95 -6.19
C ASP A 65 9.58 20.62 -5.76
N CYS A 66 9.71 19.70 -4.81
CA CYS A 66 10.98 19.41 -4.17
C CYS A 66 11.35 17.93 -4.17
N THR A 67 12.65 17.67 -4.04
CA THR A 67 13.19 16.31 -3.93
C THR A 67 12.85 15.66 -2.59
N GLN A 68 12.96 14.31 -2.50
CA GLN A 68 12.78 13.60 -1.23
C GLN A 68 13.74 14.07 -0.14
N ALA A 69 14.96 14.45 -0.49
CA ALA A 69 15.94 14.93 0.47
C ALA A 69 15.53 16.29 1.05
N GLU A 70 15.08 17.21 0.21
CA GLU A 70 14.58 18.52 0.63
C GLU A 70 13.30 18.41 1.43
N ALA A 71 12.36 17.60 1.00
CA ALA A 71 11.13 17.34 1.74
C ALA A 71 11.44 16.78 3.13
N ALA A 72 12.29 15.78 3.23
CA ALA A 72 12.69 15.18 4.51
C ALA A 72 13.31 16.22 5.45
N LYS A 73 14.19 17.07 4.93
CA LYS A 73 14.79 18.18 5.70
C LYS A 73 13.75 19.18 6.20
N ARG A 74 12.80 19.60 5.34
CA ARG A 74 11.72 20.53 5.71
C ARG A 74 10.76 19.92 6.73
N LEU A 75 10.50 18.59 6.63
CA LEU A 75 9.63 17.84 7.53
C LEU A 75 10.31 17.41 8.84
N GLY A 76 11.61 17.69 9.02
CA GLY A 76 12.36 17.29 10.21
C GLY A 76 12.50 15.77 10.36
N MET A 77 12.46 15.01 9.26
CA MET A 77 12.61 13.55 9.27
C MET A 77 13.83 13.11 8.48
N ALA A 78 14.32 11.88 8.76
CA ALA A 78 15.39 11.30 7.97
C ALA A 78 14.90 10.94 6.57
N GLN A 79 15.69 11.26 5.54
CA GLN A 79 15.36 10.95 4.13
C GLN A 79 15.02 9.44 3.91
N PRO A 80 15.74 8.46 4.52
CA PRO A 80 15.35 7.06 4.40
C PRO A 80 13.95 6.74 4.98
N THR A 81 13.53 7.47 6.02
CA THR A 81 12.19 7.32 6.60
C THR A 81 11.12 7.76 5.62
N LEU A 82 11.30 8.93 5.00
CA LEU A 82 10.40 9.43 3.94
C LEU A 82 10.36 8.46 2.76
N ALA A 83 11.51 8.04 2.26
CA ALA A 83 11.60 7.09 1.14
C ALA A 83 10.87 5.77 1.45
N ASN A 84 11.03 5.25 2.68
CA ASN A 84 10.34 4.02 3.10
C ASN A 84 8.82 4.17 3.14
N LYS A 85 8.31 5.32 3.58
CA LYS A 85 6.86 5.61 3.56
C LYS A 85 6.35 5.71 2.13
N LEU A 86 7.01 6.46 1.26
CA LEU A 86 6.62 6.60 -0.14
C LEU A 86 6.63 5.27 -0.90
N ARG A 87 7.54 4.37 -0.58
CA ARG A 87 7.57 3.02 -1.20
C ARG A 87 6.30 2.22 -0.97
N LEU A 88 5.55 2.45 0.12
CA LEU A 88 4.28 1.78 0.37
C LEU A 88 3.26 2.01 -0.74
N LEU A 89 3.34 3.15 -1.42
CA LEU A 89 2.47 3.49 -2.55
C LEU A 89 2.68 2.59 -3.78
N GLN A 90 3.73 1.76 -3.80
CA GLN A 90 3.96 0.75 -4.86
C GLN A 90 3.08 -0.51 -4.70
N LEU A 91 2.39 -0.67 -3.58
CA LEU A 91 1.35 -1.68 -3.44
C LEU A 91 0.09 -1.21 -4.18
N ASN A 92 -0.57 -2.11 -4.90
CA ASN A 92 -1.84 -1.81 -5.53
C ASN A 92 -2.98 -1.68 -4.51
N ALA A 93 -4.16 -1.24 -4.95
CA ALA A 93 -5.29 -0.95 -4.08
C ALA A 93 -5.71 -2.18 -3.25
N ASP A 94 -5.81 -3.35 -3.88
CA ASP A 94 -6.22 -4.60 -3.22
C ASP A 94 -5.20 -5.03 -2.16
N GLN A 95 -3.91 -4.89 -2.46
CA GLN A 95 -2.82 -5.21 -1.52
C GLN A 95 -2.81 -4.28 -0.32
N ARG A 96 -3.05 -2.97 -0.53
CA ARG A 96 -3.16 -1.99 0.56
C ARG A 96 -4.34 -2.31 1.45
N GLN A 97 -5.51 -2.57 0.86
CA GLN A 97 -6.71 -2.94 1.61
C GLN A 97 -6.48 -4.21 2.42
N PHE A 98 -5.88 -5.24 1.82
CA PHE A 98 -5.54 -6.48 2.51
C PHE A 98 -4.61 -6.25 3.73
N VAL A 99 -3.61 -5.37 3.60
CA VAL A 99 -2.72 -4.99 4.70
C VAL A 99 -3.49 -4.38 5.86
N LEU A 100 -4.44 -3.49 5.58
CA LEU A 100 -5.28 -2.82 6.59
C LEU A 100 -6.23 -3.81 7.27
N ASP A 101 -6.96 -4.61 6.50
CA ASP A 101 -7.96 -5.56 7.00
C ASP A 101 -7.35 -6.64 7.91
N ASN A 102 -6.10 -7.01 7.66
CA ASN A 102 -5.38 -8.00 8.45
C ASN A 102 -4.45 -7.40 9.51
N ASN A 103 -4.54 -6.09 9.78
CA ASN A 103 -3.71 -5.36 10.75
C ASN A 103 -2.21 -5.61 10.56
N LEU A 104 -1.76 -5.74 9.31
CA LEU A 104 -0.35 -5.88 9.00
C LEU A 104 0.34 -4.52 9.15
N THR A 105 1.54 -4.51 9.73
CA THR A 105 2.27 -3.26 9.95
C THR A 105 2.97 -2.78 8.69
N GLU A 106 3.38 -1.51 8.68
CA GLU A 106 4.22 -0.93 7.63
C GLU A 106 5.45 -1.79 7.30
N ARG A 107 6.04 -2.43 8.31
CA ARG A 107 7.21 -3.30 8.12
C ARG A 107 6.89 -4.56 7.32
N HIS A 108 5.72 -5.17 7.52
CA HIS A 108 5.24 -6.29 6.70
C HIS A 108 5.05 -5.85 5.24
N ALA A 109 4.38 -4.73 5.03
CA ALA A 109 4.15 -4.16 3.70
C ALA A 109 5.46 -3.88 2.95
N ARG A 110 6.45 -3.26 3.63
CA ARG A 110 7.77 -3.00 3.03
C ARG A 110 8.55 -4.26 2.68
N ALA A 111 8.47 -5.29 3.52
CA ALA A 111 9.14 -6.56 3.23
C ALA A 111 8.61 -7.18 1.93
N VAL A 112 7.29 -7.16 1.73
CA VAL A 112 6.63 -7.70 0.54
C VAL A 112 6.99 -6.93 -0.73
N LEU A 113 7.28 -5.64 -0.65
CA LEU A 113 7.71 -4.83 -1.79
C LEU A 113 9.04 -5.29 -2.42
N ARG A 114 9.84 -6.09 -1.72
CA ARG A 114 11.06 -6.72 -2.25
C ARG A 114 10.74 -7.81 -3.29
N LEU A 115 9.53 -8.33 -3.29
CA LEU A 115 9.06 -9.32 -4.26
C LEU A 115 8.56 -8.66 -5.54
N PRO A 116 8.63 -9.37 -6.69
CA PRO A 116 7.94 -8.95 -7.89
C PRO A 116 6.43 -8.90 -7.67
N GLU A 117 5.74 -8.04 -8.40
CA GLU A 117 4.32 -7.69 -8.15
C GLU A 117 3.40 -8.91 -8.14
N ASN A 118 3.61 -9.85 -9.05
CA ASN A 118 2.81 -11.07 -9.19
C ASN A 118 2.91 -12.04 -8.00
N ARG A 119 3.89 -11.88 -7.11
CA ARG A 119 4.08 -12.71 -5.91
C ARG A 119 3.64 -12.04 -4.62
N ARG A 120 3.37 -10.72 -4.66
CA ARG A 120 3.08 -9.93 -3.45
C ARG A 120 1.78 -10.35 -2.77
N SER A 121 0.71 -10.56 -3.53
CA SER A 121 -0.60 -10.93 -2.98
C SER A 121 -0.57 -12.29 -2.28
N GLU A 122 0.08 -13.29 -2.90
CA GLU A 122 0.25 -14.61 -2.28
C GLU A 122 1.09 -14.53 -0.99
N ALA A 123 2.15 -13.74 -1.01
CA ALA A 123 2.99 -13.54 0.17
C ALA A 123 2.21 -12.88 1.32
N LEU A 124 1.42 -11.83 1.05
CA LEU A 124 0.56 -11.18 2.04
C LEU A 124 -0.43 -12.16 2.67
N ILE A 125 -1.09 -12.99 1.87
CA ILE A 125 -2.01 -14.02 2.36
C ILE A 125 -1.30 -15.00 3.31
N ASN A 126 -0.12 -15.46 2.94
CA ASN A 126 0.65 -16.39 3.76
C ASN A 126 1.14 -15.76 5.08
N ILE A 127 1.57 -14.49 5.04
CA ILE A 127 1.97 -13.72 6.22
C ILE A 127 0.80 -13.60 7.21
N ALA A 128 -0.38 -13.23 6.71
CA ALA A 128 -1.58 -13.09 7.53
C ALA A 128 -2.05 -14.43 8.11
N LYS A 129 -2.17 -15.48 7.28
CA LYS A 129 -2.59 -16.83 7.70
C LYS A 129 -1.70 -17.40 8.81
N ARG A 130 -0.38 -17.20 8.71
CA ARG A 130 0.60 -17.72 9.68
C ARG A 130 0.84 -16.75 10.84
N ARG A 131 0.19 -15.59 10.86
CA ARG A 131 0.36 -14.54 11.87
C ARG A 131 1.83 -14.21 12.12
N MET A 132 2.61 -14.08 11.03
CA MET A 132 4.04 -13.82 11.12
C MET A 132 4.30 -12.44 11.72
N ASN A 133 5.26 -12.38 12.64
CA ASN A 133 5.78 -11.10 13.08
C ASN A 133 6.73 -10.50 12.01
N ALA A 134 7.17 -9.25 12.20
CA ALA A 134 8.00 -8.55 11.24
C ALA A 134 9.31 -9.28 10.91
N ARG A 135 9.96 -9.91 11.90
CA ARG A 135 11.21 -10.68 11.70
C ARG A 135 10.96 -11.96 10.92
N GLN A 136 9.90 -12.69 11.24
CA GLN A 136 9.51 -13.89 10.49
C GLN A 136 9.14 -13.58 9.05
N THR A 137 8.48 -12.43 8.83
CA THR A 137 8.16 -11.94 7.50
C THR A 137 9.43 -11.64 6.70
N ASP A 138 10.41 -10.95 7.28
CA ASP A 138 11.68 -10.67 6.60
C ASP A 138 12.36 -11.97 6.17
N LEU A 139 12.46 -12.98 7.04
CA LEU A 139 13.03 -14.30 6.74
C LEU A 139 12.24 -15.04 5.65
N TYR A 140 10.91 -15.01 5.73
CA TYR A 140 10.04 -15.64 4.72
C TYR A 140 10.22 -15.01 3.34
N ILE A 141 10.26 -13.69 3.26
CA ILE A 141 10.50 -12.97 2.00
C ILE A 141 11.89 -13.31 1.44
N GLU A 142 12.89 -13.41 2.29
CA GLU A 142 14.25 -13.77 1.90
C GLU A 142 14.32 -15.19 1.33
N GLN A 143 13.63 -16.15 1.94
CA GLN A 143 13.48 -17.50 1.39
C GLN A 143 12.81 -17.49 0.03
N LEU A 144 11.75 -16.69 -0.15
CA LEU A 144 11.06 -16.55 -1.43
C LEU A 144 11.93 -15.93 -2.52
N LEU A 145 12.83 -15.01 -2.17
CA LEU A 145 13.77 -14.39 -3.12
C LEU A 145 14.87 -15.37 -3.53
N ASN A 146 15.36 -16.17 -2.58
CA ASN A 146 16.43 -17.14 -2.81
C ASN A 146 15.93 -18.44 -3.47
N THR A 147 14.61 -18.71 -3.40
CA THR A 147 14.03 -19.85 -4.12
C THR A 147 13.82 -19.43 -5.56
N PRO A 148 14.55 -20.04 -6.54
CA PRO A 148 14.28 -19.77 -7.94
C PRO A 148 12.80 -20.00 -8.19
N ALA A 149 12.15 -19.08 -8.92
CA ALA A 149 10.75 -19.22 -9.28
C ALA A 149 10.60 -20.62 -9.89
N LYS A 150 9.98 -21.56 -9.15
CA LYS A 150 9.54 -22.81 -9.75
C LYS A 150 8.71 -22.37 -10.94
N GLY A 151 9.28 -22.58 -12.14
CA GLY A 151 8.55 -22.35 -13.36
C GLY A 151 7.16 -22.93 -13.14
N ARG A 152 6.10 -22.16 -13.44
CA ARG A 152 4.76 -22.71 -13.43
C ARG A 152 4.87 -24.07 -14.05
N HIS A 153 4.69 -25.13 -13.26
CA HIS A 153 4.41 -26.43 -13.81
C HIS A 153 3.22 -26.16 -14.72
N ARG A 154 3.49 -26.03 -16.02
CA ARG A 154 2.46 -26.22 -17.01
C ARG A 154 1.98 -27.63 -16.70
N ILE A 155 0.89 -27.71 -15.94
CA ILE A 155 0.12 -28.94 -15.85
C ILE A 155 -0.16 -29.23 -17.31
N SER A 156 0.42 -30.31 -17.79
CA SER A 156 0.23 -30.77 -19.15
C SER A 156 -1.19 -31.33 -19.28
N MET A 157 -2.16 -30.43 -19.09
CA MET A 157 -3.59 -30.72 -19.27
C MET A 157 -3.91 -31.10 -20.71
N VAL A 158 -3.00 -30.73 -21.64
CA VAL A 158 -3.15 -31.04 -23.06
C VAL A 158 -2.89 -32.52 -23.37
N LYS A 159 -2.04 -33.22 -22.59
CA LYS A 159 -1.84 -34.65 -22.78
C LYS A 159 -3.06 -35.47 -22.33
N ASP A 160 -3.62 -35.12 -21.18
CA ASP A 160 -4.78 -35.86 -20.62
C ASP A 160 -6.06 -35.66 -21.45
N VAL A 161 -6.30 -34.46 -21.96
CA VAL A 161 -7.44 -34.18 -22.84
C VAL A 161 -7.29 -34.89 -24.19
N ARG A 162 -6.07 -34.93 -24.77
CA ARG A 162 -5.86 -35.69 -26.02
C ARG A 162 -6.05 -37.18 -25.84
N ILE A 163 -5.57 -37.74 -24.73
CA ILE A 163 -5.77 -39.17 -24.42
C ILE A 163 -7.28 -39.43 -24.24
N PHE A 164 -7.99 -38.57 -23.51
CA PHE A 164 -9.42 -38.68 -23.29
C PHE A 164 -10.21 -38.60 -24.61
N VAL A 165 -9.95 -37.63 -25.48
CA VAL A 165 -10.60 -37.49 -26.79
C VAL A 165 -10.29 -38.68 -27.67
N ASN A 166 -9.03 -39.15 -27.74
CA ASN A 166 -8.67 -40.33 -28.52
C ASN A 166 -9.36 -41.60 -28.01
N THR A 167 -9.59 -41.75 -26.70
CA THR A 167 -10.32 -42.89 -26.11
C THR A 167 -11.80 -42.86 -26.50
N ILE A 168 -12.42 -41.68 -26.52
CA ILE A 168 -13.80 -41.49 -26.94
C ILE A 168 -13.95 -41.79 -28.45
N ASP A 169 -13.07 -41.25 -29.30
CA ASP A 169 -13.07 -41.50 -30.73
C ASP A 169 -12.90 -43.01 -31.05
N HIS A 170 -12.04 -43.69 -30.30
CA HIS A 170 -11.85 -45.15 -30.46
C HIS A 170 -13.11 -45.93 -30.01
N ALA A 171 -13.74 -45.53 -28.92
CA ALA A 171 -15.01 -46.17 -28.48
C ALA A 171 -16.14 -45.93 -29.47
N ILE A 172 -16.27 -44.74 -30.05
CA ILE A 172 -17.28 -44.42 -31.09
C ILE A 172 -17.04 -45.26 -32.36
N ARG A 173 -15.78 -45.42 -32.81
CA ARG A 173 -15.45 -46.27 -33.97
C ARG A 173 -15.82 -47.75 -33.72
N LEU A 174 -15.52 -48.27 -32.54
CA LEU A 174 -15.88 -49.62 -32.17
C LEU A 174 -17.41 -49.85 -32.12
N MET A 175 -18.19 -48.83 -31.74
CA MET A 175 -19.65 -48.90 -31.76
C MET A 175 -20.20 -48.85 -33.19
N THR A 176 -19.65 -47.96 -34.06
CA THR A 176 -20.06 -47.86 -35.47
C THR A 176 -19.69 -49.09 -36.29
N ASP A 177 -18.52 -49.71 -36.02
CA ASP A 177 -18.08 -50.93 -36.74
C ASP A 177 -18.84 -52.17 -36.31
N ASN A 178 -19.44 -52.20 -35.12
CA ASN A 178 -20.27 -53.31 -34.61
C ASN A 178 -21.77 -53.12 -34.81
N GLY A 179 -22.20 -52.13 -35.56
CA GLY A 179 -23.58 -52.03 -36.08
C GLY A 179 -24.65 -51.70 -35.03
N VAL A 180 -24.32 -50.93 -34.01
CA VAL A 180 -25.28 -50.35 -33.05
C VAL A 180 -25.50 -48.87 -33.35
#